data_2e936bdfb0d7a84d88acfe8e3d9fa621
#
_entry.id   2e936bdfb0d7a84d88acfe8e3d9fa621
#
_cell.length_a   1.000
_cell.length_b   1.000
_cell.length_c   1.000
_cell.angle_alpha   90.00
_cell.angle_beta   90.00
_cell.angle_gamma   90.00
#
_symmetry.space_group_name_H-M   'P 1'
#
loop_
_entity.id
_entity.type
_entity.pdbx_description
1 polymer ?
#
loop_
_entity_poly.entity_id
_entity_poly.type
_entity_poly.pdbx_seq_one_letter_code
_entity_poly.pdbx_strand_id
1 'polypeptide(L)'
;KIIDNRIIKTKHNPSVFPKVKRLGKNFYQYPYWNGDTFYSNGTPILFKKLLNWLENNVWIKYKIPNSRMKELCETFYHTKTNSRISLFLSDNPDYIFPKFINGKITPSLEKLFQQIPWKELFCGIPSFIHGDLQFQNILYNKKSKKFLLVDWRQDFAGSTKFGDLYYDLAKLYGGILMNYDHVIKDNFQYQHTGNKVIVSFKKWKNASEYKKILDDYINKNNFDKYKV
;
A
#
# COMPACT_ATOMS: atom_id res chain seq x y z
N LYS A 1 -5.59 -20.84 -5.38
CA LYS A 1 -4.40 -20.05 -5.77
C LYS A 1 -4.14 -18.84 -4.85
N ILE A 2 -5.12 -17.93 -4.59
CA ILE A 2 -4.91 -16.76 -3.71
C ILE A 2 -4.51 -17.19 -2.29
N ILE A 3 -5.28 -18.10 -1.67
CA ILE A 3 -5.01 -18.62 -0.32
C ILE A 3 -3.65 -19.33 -0.26
N ASP A 4 -3.32 -20.14 -1.24
CA ASP A 4 -2.03 -20.85 -1.30
C ASP A 4 -0.87 -19.85 -1.35
N ASN A 5 -0.95 -18.85 -2.21
CA ASN A 5 0.07 -17.82 -2.33
C ASN A 5 0.22 -17.02 -1.02
N ARG A 6 -0.89 -16.68 -0.33
CA ARG A 6 -0.84 -16.04 0.98
C ARG A 6 -0.08 -16.89 2.00
N ILE A 7 -0.39 -18.21 2.07
CA ILE A 7 0.30 -19.13 2.99
C ILE A 7 1.77 -19.29 2.60
N ILE A 8 2.08 -19.46 1.32
CA ILE A 8 3.45 -19.59 0.83
C ILE A 8 4.27 -18.34 1.21
N LYS A 9 3.71 -17.17 1.03
CA LYS A 9 4.40 -15.91 1.33
C LYS A 9 4.84 -15.81 2.80
N THR A 10 4.01 -16.25 3.75
CA THR A 10 4.40 -16.23 5.17
C THR A 10 5.57 -17.15 5.50
N LYS A 11 5.81 -18.18 4.69
CA LYS A 11 6.96 -19.09 4.86
C LYS A 11 8.28 -18.44 4.47
N HIS A 12 8.26 -17.42 3.60
CA HIS A 12 9.47 -16.68 3.22
C HIS A 12 9.96 -15.74 4.32
N ASN A 13 9.05 -15.29 5.20
CA ASN A 13 9.40 -14.45 6.35
C ASN A 13 8.44 -14.67 7.52
N PRO A 14 8.56 -15.79 8.24
CA PRO A 14 7.59 -16.20 9.26
C PRO A 14 7.61 -15.35 10.53
N SER A 15 8.65 -14.53 10.74
CA SER A 15 8.81 -13.73 11.95
C SER A 15 7.93 -12.48 11.98
N VAL A 16 7.49 -12.01 10.81
CA VAL A 16 6.72 -10.76 10.67
C VAL A 16 5.22 -10.97 10.51
N PHE A 17 4.79 -12.23 10.27
CA PHE A 17 3.40 -12.62 10.11
C PHE A 17 2.92 -13.54 11.23
N PRO A 18 1.60 -13.63 11.49
CA PRO A 18 1.08 -14.65 12.37
C PRO A 18 1.30 -16.05 11.78
N LYS A 19 1.37 -17.07 12.65
CA LYS A 19 1.40 -18.47 12.22
C LYS A 19 0.10 -18.84 11.53
N VAL A 20 0.14 -19.06 10.22
CA VAL A 20 -1.03 -19.36 9.41
C VAL A 20 -1.26 -20.85 9.33
N LYS A 21 -2.52 -21.28 9.52
CA LYS A 21 -2.98 -22.66 9.28
C LYS A 21 -4.06 -22.65 8.19
N ARG A 22 -3.92 -23.52 7.19
CA ARG A 22 -4.97 -23.72 6.18
C ARG A 22 -6.21 -24.32 6.81
N LEU A 23 -7.38 -23.78 6.46
CA LEU A 23 -8.68 -24.30 6.86
C LEU A 23 -9.52 -24.57 5.61
N GLY A 24 -9.50 -25.81 5.12
CA GLY A 24 -10.20 -26.18 3.88
C GLY A 24 -9.60 -25.54 2.61
N LYS A 25 -10.41 -25.46 1.55
CA LYS A 25 -9.99 -24.97 0.22
C LYS A 25 -9.87 -23.44 0.15
N ASN A 26 -10.81 -22.76 0.78
CA ASN A 26 -11.00 -21.30 0.57
C ASN A 26 -10.65 -20.44 1.78
N PHE A 27 -10.16 -21.02 2.88
CA PHE A 27 -9.91 -20.33 4.12
C PHE A 27 -8.54 -20.63 4.68
N TYR A 28 -8.02 -19.71 5.45
CA TYR A 28 -6.90 -19.87 6.37
C TYR A 28 -7.24 -19.16 7.68
N GLN A 29 -6.60 -19.60 8.75
CA GLN A 29 -6.75 -19.00 10.07
C GLN A 29 -5.38 -18.74 10.69
N TYR A 30 -5.34 -17.82 11.62
CA TYR A 30 -4.23 -17.59 12.52
C TYR A 30 -4.74 -17.18 13.89
N PRO A 31 -3.96 -17.42 14.96
CA PRO A 31 -4.36 -17.02 16.30
C PRO A 31 -4.58 -15.52 16.39
N TYR A 32 -5.56 -15.12 17.20
CA TYR A 32 -5.72 -13.71 17.55
C TYR A 32 -4.43 -13.20 18.18
N TRP A 33 -3.98 -12.04 17.74
CA TRP A 33 -2.81 -11.39 18.30
C TRP A 33 -3.23 -10.13 19.03
N ASN A 34 -2.87 -10.02 20.31
CA ASN A 34 -3.25 -8.92 21.16
C ASN A 34 -2.40 -7.68 20.84
N GLY A 35 -2.84 -6.86 19.93
CA GLY A 35 -2.23 -5.60 19.54
C GLY A 35 -3.23 -4.73 18.80
N ASP A 36 -3.01 -3.44 18.88
CA ASP A 36 -3.85 -2.46 18.21
C ASP A 36 -3.24 -2.05 16.86
N THR A 37 -4.08 -1.56 15.95
CA THR A 37 -3.61 -1.04 14.67
C THR A 37 -2.72 0.19 14.88
N PHE A 38 -1.81 0.43 13.93
CA PHE A 38 -0.95 1.61 13.99
C PHE A 38 -1.77 2.92 13.90
N TYR A 39 -2.91 2.94 13.24
CA TYR A 39 -3.82 4.10 13.26
C TYR A 39 -4.29 4.45 14.66
N SER A 40 -4.53 3.46 15.52
CA SER A 40 -5.00 3.65 16.89
C SER A 40 -3.89 4.06 17.85
N ASN A 41 -2.68 3.52 17.67
CA ASN A 41 -1.58 3.63 18.63
C ASN A 41 -0.35 4.36 18.11
N GLY A 42 -0.33 4.74 16.82
CA GLY A 42 0.82 5.38 16.20
C GLY A 42 1.19 6.70 16.87
N THR A 43 2.47 6.87 17.09
CA THR A 43 3.09 8.15 17.43
C THR A 43 4.27 8.38 16.50
N PRO A 44 4.73 9.63 16.31
CA PRO A 44 5.91 9.90 15.49
C PRO A 44 7.16 9.12 15.92
N ILE A 45 7.36 8.95 17.22
CA ILE A 45 8.46 8.14 17.78
C ILE A 45 8.28 6.65 17.41
N LEU A 46 7.04 6.13 17.51
CA LEU A 46 6.75 4.75 17.16
C LEU A 46 6.88 4.55 15.65
N PHE A 47 6.59 5.56 14.82
CA PHE A 47 6.74 5.47 13.38
C PHE A 47 8.23 5.35 12.96
N LYS A 48 9.14 6.10 13.59
CA LYS A 48 10.58 5.91 13.39
C LYS A 48 11.03 4.49 13.75
N LYS A 49 10.52 3.94 14.86
CA LYS A 49 10.79 2.55 15.27
C LYS A 49 10.21 1.55 14.26
N LEU A 50 9.02 1.82 13.72
CA LEU A 50 8.41 0.98 12.68
C LEU A 50 9.26 0.96 11.41
N LEU A 51 9.72 2.10 10.89
CA LEU A 51 10.56 2.15 9.69
C LEU A 51 11.85 1.35 9.88
N ASN A 52 12.54 1.51 11.01
CA ASN A 52 13.72 0.71 11.34
C ASN A 52 13.39 -0.80 11.44
N TRP A 53 12.25 -1.15 12.01
CA TRP A 53 11.82 -2.54 12.11
C TRP A 53 11.50 -3.13 10.73
N LEU A 54 10.83 -2.38 9.86
CA LEU A 54 10.53 -2.79 8.49
C LEU A 54 11.82 -3.01 7.68
N GLU A 55 12.77 -2.11 7.80
CA GLU A 55 14.08 -2.20 7.13
C GLU A 55 14.85 -3.46 7.54
N ASN A 56 14.87 -3.79 8.83
CA ASN A 56 15.64 -4.90 9.36
C ASN A 56 14.92 -6.26 9.28
N ASN A 57 13.59 -6.29 9.19
CA ASN A 57 12.83 -7.52 9.32
C ASN A 57 11.94 -7.84 8.10
N VAL A 58 11.51 -6.82 7.33
CA VAL A 58 10.57 -7.02 6.23
C VAL A 58 11.24 -6.80 4.89
N TRP A 59 11.87 -5.67 4.66
CA TRP A 59 12.38 -5.25 3.36
C TRP A 59 13.72 -5.91 3.01
N ILE A 60 13.72 -7.24 2.95
CA ILE A 60 14.90 -8.05 2.59
C ILE A 60 15.11 -7.94 1.08
N LYS A 61 16.24 -7.34 0.68
CA LYS A 61 16.58 -7.13 -0.74
C LYS A 61 16.94 -8.45 -1.43
N TYR A 62 16.55 -8.56 -2.69
CA TYR A 62 16.86 -9.70 -3.56
C TYR A 62 17.71 -9.26 -4.75
N LYS A 63 18.62 -10.12 -5.17
CA LYS A 63 19.36 -9.93 -6.43
C LYS A 63 18.64 -10.71 -7.52
N ILE A 64 18.04 -10.01 -8.48
CA ILE A 64 17.37 -10.59 -9.65
C ILE A 64 17.78 -9.77 -10.89
N PRO A 65 17.64 -10.32 -12.11
CA PRO A 65 17.87 -9.56 -13.33
C PRO A 65 16.93 -8.35 -13.43
N ASN A 66 17.45 -7.20 -13.87
CA ASN A 66 16.66 -5.98 -14.04
C ASN A 66 15.49 -6.18 -15.01
N SER A 67 15.68 -6.99 -16.07
CA SER A 67 14.62 -7.35 -17.00
C SER A 67 13.44 -8.03 -16.32
N ARG A 68 13.72 -8.93 -15.36
CA ARG A 68 12.67 -9.62 -14.61
C ARG A 68 11.93 -8.67 -13.67
N MET A 69 12.64 -7.77 -13.00
CA MET A 69 12.00 -6.76 -12.15
C MET A 69 11.11 -5.82 -12.96
N LYS A 70 11.60 -5.39 -14.11
CA LYS A 70 10.85 -4.56 -15.05
C LYS A 70 9.54 -5.21 -15.49
N GLU A 71 9.59 -6.48 -15.92
CA GLU A 71 8.41 -7.26 -16.31
C GLU A 71 7.35 -7.34 -15.19
N LEU A 72 7.79 -7.60 -13.95
CA LEU A 72 6.89 -7.67 -12.79
C LEU A 72 6.25 -6.32 -12.48
N CYS A 73 7.03 -5.23 -12.52
CA CYS A 73 6.51 -3.88 -12.30
C CYS A 73 5.54 -3.46 -13.40
N GLU A 74 5.85 -3.72 -14.66
CA GLU A 74 4.96 -3.45 -15.79
C GLU A 74 3.62 -4.19 -15.67
N THR A 75 3.67 -5.48 -15.35
CA THR A 75 2.47 -6.29 -15.12
C THR A 75 1.68 -5.76 -13.93
N PHE A 76 2.34 -5.44 -12.83
CA PHE A 76 1.68 -5.04 -11.59
C PHE A 76 1.14 -3.61 -11.64
N TYR A 77 1.90 -2.66 -12.16
CA TYR A 77 1.49 -1.26 -12.20
C TYR A 77 0.65 -0.92 -13.43
N HIS A 78 1.16 -1.18 -14.63
CA HIS A 78 0.49 -0.77 -15.86
C HIS A 78 -0.67 -1.69 -16.24
N THR A 79 -0.38 -2.97 -16.49
CA THR A 79 -1.39 -3.92 -17.01
C THR A 79 -2.57 -4.06 -16.07
N LYS A 80 -2.30 -4.22 -14.77
CA LYS A 80 -3.35 -4.35 -13.77
C LYS A 80 -4.16 -3.08 -13.57
N THR A 81 -3.53 -1.89 -13.61
CA THR A 81 -4.25 -0.62 -13.48
C THR A 81 -5.16 -0.41 -14.68
N ASN A 82 -4.65 -0.65 -15.89
CA ASN A 82 -5.45 -0.58 -17.11
C ASN A 82 -6.65 -1.52 -17.08
N SER A 83 -6.45 -2.78 -16.67
CA SER A 83 -7.55 -3.76 -16.53
C SER A 83 -8.60 -3.31 -15.51
N ARG A 84 -8.19 -2.69 -14.40
CA ARG A 84 -9.12 -2.17 -13.38
C ARG A 84 -9.89 -0.95 -13.85
N ILE A 85 -9.24 -0.05 -14.58
CA ILE A 85 -9.91 1.10 -15.20
C ILE A 85 -10.94 0.60 -16.22
N SER A 86 -10.57 -0.34 -17.10
CA SER A 86 -11.48 -0.92 -18.09
C SER A 86 -12.68 -1.61 -17.43
N LEU A 87 -12.46 -2.36 -16.35
CA LEU A 87 -13.53 -2.99 -15.58
C LEU A 87 -14.48 -1.95 -14.97
N PHE A 88 -13.90 -0.92 -14.32
CA PHE A 88 -14.70 0.17 -13.73
C PHE A 88 -15.57 0.87 -14.75
N LEU A 89 -15.05 1.16 -15.94
CA LEU A 89 -15.79 1.79 -17.03
C LEU A 89 -16.89 0.87 -17.57
N SER A 90 -16.62 -0.42 -17.66
CA SER A 90 -17.62 -1.42 -18.07
C SER A 90 -18.76 -1.56 -17.05
N ASP A 91 -18.44 -1.55 -15.76
CA ASP A 91 -19.41 -1.71 -14.67
C ASP A 91 -20.20 -0.43 -14.40
N ASN A 92 -19.70 0.73 -14.87
CA ASN A 92 -20.30 2.05 -14.64
C ASN A 92 -20.36 2.87 -15.94
N PRO A 93 -21.16 2.45 -16.96
CA PRO A 93 -21.18 3.09 -18.28
C PRO A 93 -21.67 4.54 -18.24
N ASP A 94 -22.54 4.87 -17.29
CA ASP A 94 -23.12 6.21 -17.12
C ASP A 94 -22.31 7.11 -16.16
N TYR A 95 -21.13 6.65 -15.69
CA TYR A 95 -20.35 7.44 -14.76
C TYR A 95 -19.75 8.68 -15.41
N ILE A 96 -20.13 9.84 -14.89
CA ILE A 96 -19.62 11.14 -15.35
C ILE A 96 -18.34 11.49 -14.57
N PHE A 97 -17.21 11.49 -15.25
CA PHE A 97 -15.95 11.94 -14.64
C PHE A 97 -16.03 13.44 -14.33
N PRO A 98 -15.64 13.86 -13.11
CA PRO A 98 -15.68 15.26 -12.74
C PRO A 98 -14.65 16.07 -13.54
N LYS A 99 -15.08 17.20 -14.08
CA LYS A 99 -14.16 18.21 -14.66
C LYS A 99 -13.55 19.11 -13.58
N PHE A 100 -14.19 19.16 -12.41
CA PHE A 100 -13.72 19.99 -11.29
C PHE A 100 -13.73 19.17 -10.00
N ILE A 101 -12.62 19.16 -9.28
CA ILE A 101 -12.51 18.61 -7.92
C ILE A 101 -12.06 19.73 -6.99
N ASN A 102 -12.86 20.04 -5.97
CA ASN A 102 -12.62 21.13 -5.04
C ASN A 102 -12.33 22.48 -5.75
N GLY A 103 -13.09 22.76 -6.81
CA GLY A 103 -12.96 23.98 -7.61
C GLY A 103 -11.79 24.02 -8.59
N LYS A 104 -10.93 22.99 -8.61
CA LYS A 104 -9.79 22.88 -9.54
C LYS A 104 -10.15 22.04 -10.75
N ILE A 105 -9.67 22.46 -11.93
CA ILE A 105 -9.82 21.67 -13.17
C ILE A 105 -9.06 20.34 -13.01
N THR A 106 -9.75 19.25 -13.35
CA THR A 106 -9.19 17.90 -13.31
C THR A 106 -8.96 17.43 -14.74
N PRO A 107 -7.78 16.91 -15.09
CA PRO A 107 -7.53 16.27 -16.37
C PRO A 107 -8.46 15.07 -16.58
N SER A 108 -8.75 14.72 -17.84
CA SER A 108 -9.45 13.46 -18.15
C SER A 108 -8.67 12.25 -17.63
N LEU A 109 -9.39 11.13 -17.39
CA LEU A 109 -8.75 9.88 -16.96
C LEU A 109 -7.65 9.43 -17.92
N GLU A 110 -7.91 9.52 -19.21
CA GLU A 110 -6.93 9.20 -20.26
C GLU A 110 -5.67 10.07 -20.14
N LYS A 111 -5.84 11.39 -19.99
CA LYS A 111 -4.72 12.33 -19.84
C LYS A 111 -3.93 12.06 -18.56
N LEU A 112 -4.61 11.74 -17.44
CA LEU A 112 -3.94 11.33 -16.20
C LEU A 112 -3.11 10.06 -16.41
N PHE A 113 -3.67 9.06 -17.09
CA PHE A 113 -2.98 7.80 -17.36
C PHE A 113 -1.75 7.99 -18.26
N GLN A 114 -1.84 8.87 -19.27
CA GLN A 114 -0.71 9.23 -20.15
C GLN A 114 0.40 10.00 -19.42
N GLN A 115 0.06 10.77 -18.38
CA GLN A 115 1.02 11.54 -17.59
C GLN A 115 1.82 10.71 -16.59
N ILE A 116 1.41 9.46 -16.33
CA ILE A 116 2.15 8.57 -15.41
C ILE A 116 3.48 8.17 -16.04
N PRO A 117 4.62 8.36 -15.35
CA PRO A 117 5.95 8.02 -15.87
C PRO A 117 6.19 6.50 -15.79
N TRP A 118 5.46 5.72 -16.58
CA TRP A 118 5.47 4.26 -16.53
C TRP A 118 6.87 3.65 -16.62
N LYS A 119 7.72 4.18 -17.51
CA LYS A 119 9.09 3.67 -17.69
C LYS A 119 9.93 3.76 -16.43
N GLU A 120 9.73 4.82 -15.65
CA GLU A 120 10.40 5.02 -14.36
C GLU A 120 9.84 4.09 -13.29
N LEU A 121 8.52 3.91 -13.24
CA LEU A 121 7.87 2.99 -12.33
C LEU A 121 8.23 1.52 -12.58
N PHE A 122 8.67 1.16 -13.79
CA PHE A 122 9.14 -0.19 -14.08
C PHE A 122 10.54 -0.50 -13.51
N CYS A 123 11.26 0.51 -13.03
CA CYS A 123 12.55 0.37 -12.36
C CYS A 123 12.39 0.23 -10.85
N GLY A 124 11.81 -0.87 -10.40
CA GLY A 124 11.58 -1.15 -8.98
C GLY A 124 12.80 -1.69 -8.23
N ILE A 125 12.73 -1.74 -6.91
CA ILE A 125 13.73 -2.32 -6.03
C ILE A 125 13.25 -3.68 -5.55
N PRO A 126 13.87 -4.80 -6.02
CA PRO A 126 13.44 -6.14 -5.63
C PRO A 126 13.66 -6.39 -4.14
N SER A 127 12.57 -6.55 -3.41
CA SER A 127 12.58 -6.75 -1.97
C SER A 127 11.45 -7.69 -1.56
N PHE A 128 11.59 -8.38 -0.42
CA PHE A 128 10.40 -8.91 0.24
C PHE A 128 9.54 -7.71 0.64
N ILE A 129 8.24 -7.78 0.35
CA ILE A 129 7.28 -6.72 0.65
C ILE A 129 6.04 -7.29 1.31
N HIS A 130 5.36 -6.51 2.11
CA HIS A 130 4.01 -6.82 2.58
C HIS A 130 3.01 -6.81 1.42
N GLY A 131 3.10 -5.79 0.58
CA GLY A 131 2.29 -5.62 -0.62
C GLY A 131 0.90 -4.99 -0.37
N ASP A 132 0.59 -4.67 0.87
CA ASP A 132 -0.55 -3.82 1.26
C ASP A 132 -0.27 -3.18 2.62
N LEU A 133 0.89 -2.52 2.73
CA LEU A 133 1.44 -2.00 3.97
C LEU A 133 0.74 -0.71 4.40
N GLN A 134 -0.55 -0.82 4.69
CA GLN A 134 -1.35 0.25 5.28
C GLN A 134 -1.29 0.18 6.80
N PHE A 135 -1.48 1.29 7.48
CA PHE A 135 -1.37 1.37 8.94
C PHE A 135 -2.40 0.52 9.70
N GLN A 136 -3.52 0.18 9.09
CA GLN A 136 -4.49 -0.77 9.67
C GLN A 136 -3.99 -2.22 9.64
N ASN A 137 -3.05 -2.54 8.75
CA ASN A 137 -2.45 -3.87 8.60
C ASN A 137 -1.18 -4.05 9.43
N ILE A 138 -0.80 -3.03 10.20
CA ILE A 138 0.36 -3.01 11.08
C ILE A 138 -0.15 -3.01 12.52
N LEU A 139 0.04 -4.11 13.22
CA LEU A 139 -0.34 -4.23 14.62
C LEU A 139 0.86 -3.95 15.52
N TYR A 140 0.61 -3.30 16.65
CA TYR A 140 1.60 -3.05 17.69
C TYR A 140 1.08 -3.46 19.07
N ASN A 141 1.83 -4.31 19.76
CA ASN A 141 1.55 -4.68 21.13
C ASN A 141 2.42 -3.85 22.08
N LYS A 142 1.78 -3.00 22.89
CA LYS A 142 2.46 -2.09 23.83
C LYS A 142 3.24 -2.82 24.92
N LYS A 143 2.72 -3.97 25.41
CA LYS A 143 3.34 -4.74 26.50
C LYS A 143 4.63 -5.41 26.00
N SER A 144 4.56 -6.14 24.89
CA SER A 144 5.70 -6.86 24.33
C SER A 144 6.61 -5.97 23.46
N LYS A 145 6.18 -4.75 23.10
CA LYS A 145 6.85 -3.80 22.19
C LYS A 145 7.15 -4.41 20.82
N LYS A 146 6.28 -5.30 20.34
CA LYS A 146 6.44 -6.02 19.07
C LYS A 146 5.47 -5.50 18.02
N PHE A 147 5.90 -5.54 16.76
CA PHE A 147 5.06 -5.37 15.58
C PHE A 147 4.68 -6.73 15.01
N LEU A 148 3.52 -6.78 14.35
CA LEU A 148 3.05 -7.90 13.55
C LEU A 148 2.30 -7.35 12.33
N LEU A 149 2.47 -7.99 11.18
CA LEU A 149 1.79 -7.61 9.95
C LEU A 149 0.65 -8.59 9.64
N VAL A 150 -0.51 -8.04 9.25
CA VAL A 150 -1.71 -8.81 8.89
C VAL A 150 -2.21 -8.36 7.52
N ASP A 151 -3.08 -9.14 6.91
CA ASP A 151 -3.71 -8.88 5.60
C ASP A 151 -2.73 -8.55 4.45
N TRP A 152 -1.66 -9.30 4.38
CA TRP A 152 -0.65 -9.17 3.33
C TRP A 152 -1.18 -9.58 1.95
N ARG A 153 -0.66 -8.94 0.92
CA ARG A 153 -0.96 -9.32 -0.46
C ARG A 153 -0.35 -10.69 -0.80
N GLN A 154 -1.10 -11.50 -1.52
CA GLN A 154 -0.69 -12.86 -1.88
C GLN A 154 0.57 -12.92 -2.76
N ASP A 155 0.73 -11.96 -3.70
CA ASP A 155 1.85 -11.92 -4.64
C ASP A 155 2.05 -10.52 -5.26
N PHE A 156 3.16 -10.33 -5.94
CA PHE A 156 3.45 -9.18 -6.79
C PHE A 156 3.65 -9.69 -8.23
N ALA A 157 2.63 -9.51 -9.08
CA ALA A 157 2.62 -10.04 -10.45
C ALA A 157 2.97 -11.54 -10.53
N GLY A 158 2.42 -12.36 -9.60
CA GLY A 158 2.67 -13.80 -9.49
C GLY A 158 3.87 -14.19 -8.62
N SER A 159 4.77 -13.27 -8.26
CA SER A 159 5.87 -13.55 -7.32
C SER A 159 5.37 -13.50 -5.88
N THR A 160 5.53 -14.60 -5.13
CA THR A 160 5.24 -14.67 -3.68
C THR A 160 6.44 -14.28 -2.83
N LYS A 161 7.65 -14.25 -3.41
CA LYS A 161 8.92 -14.12 -2.70
C LYS A 161 9.41 -12.68 -2.64
N PHE A 162 9.22 -11.92 -3.70
CA PHE A 162 9.65 -10.53 -3.78
C PHE A 162 8.70 -9.68 -4.63
N GLY A 163 8.74 -8.39 -4.44
CA GLY A 163 8.06 -7.36 -5.21
C GLY A 163 8.88 -6.08 -5.18
N ASP A 164 8.22 -4.95 -5.43
CA ASP A 164 8.86 -3.65 -5.43
C ASP A 164 8.74 -2.96 -4.06
N LEU A 165 9.88 -2.58 -3.48
CA LEU A 165 9.95 -1.84 -2.22
C LEU A 165 9.16 -0.52 -2.28
N TYR A 166 9.20 0.17 -3.42
CA TYR A 166 8.46 1.41 -3.60
C TYR A 166 6.95 1.25 -3.38
N TYR A 167 6.40 0.07 -3.66
CA TYR A 167 4.99 -0.19 -3.43
C TYR A 167 4.61 -0.18 -1.95
N ASP A 168 5.43 -0.75 -1.07
CA ASP A 168 5.19 -0.68 0.37
C ASP A 168 5.39 0.75 0.91
N LEU A 169 6.41 1.48 0.43
CA LEU A 169 6.62 2.88 0.78
C LEU A 169 5.44 3.75 0.34
N ALA A 170 4.94 3.56 -0.88
CA ALA A 170 3.77 4.27 -1.40
C ALA A 170 2.50 3.97 -0.58
N LYS A 171 2.34 2.74 -0.07
CA LYS A 171 1.22 2.38 0.81
C LYS A 171 1.29 3.10 2.15
N LEU A 172 2.46 3.23 2.74
CA LEU A 172 2.64 4.05 3.96
C LEU A 172 2.36 5.52 3.66
N TYR A 173 2.89 6.05 2.57
CA TYR A 173 2.71 7.45 2.18
C TYR A 173 1.23 7.77 1.94
N GLY A 174 0.54 6.93 1.17
CA GLY A 174 -0.89 7.04 0.92
C GLY A 174 -1.72 7.00 2.21
N GLY A 175 -1.36 6.13 3.16
CA GLY A 175 -2.00 6.04 4.46
C GLY A 175 -1.81 7.27 5.36
N ILE A 176 -0.70 8.01 5.17
CA ILE A 176 -0.48 9.31 5.84
C ILE A 176 -1.37 10.40 5.24
N LEU A 177 -1.45 10.44 3.89
CA LEU A 177 -2.24 11.46 3.18
C LEU A 177 -3.74 11.24 3.35
N MET A 178 -4.18 9.98 3.30
CA MET A 178 -5.58 9.59 3.42
C MET A 178 -5.71 8.46 4.44
N ASN A 179 -6.16 8.81 5.63
CA ASN A 179 -6.37 7.81 6.69
C ASN A 179 -7.59 6.94 6.36
N TYR A 180 -7.35 5.69 5.97
CA TYR A 180 -8.39 4.71 5.62
C TYR A 180 -9.35 4.40 6.75
N ASP A 181 -8.93 4.50 8.02
CA ASP A 181 -9.81 4.35 9.18
C ASP A 181 -10.91 5.43 9.20
N HIS A 182 -10.57 6.65 8.75
CA HIS A 182 -11.56 7.72 8.58
C HIS A 182 -12.52 7.44 7.43
N VAL A 183 -12.04 6.82 6.34
CA VAL A 183 -12.90 6.44 5.20
C VAL A 183 -13.89 5.35 5.62
N ILE A 184 -13.43 4.31 6.32
CA ILE A 184 -14.28 3.20 6.82
C ILE A 184 -15.35 3.71 7.81
N LYS A 185 -15.04 4.75 8.58
CA LYS A 185 -15.95 5.37 9.57
C LYS A 185 -16.78 6.53 9.00
N ASP A 186 -16.81 6.69 7.69
CA ASP A 186 -17.50 7.80 6.99
C ASP A 186 -17.10 9.21 7.50
N ASN A 187 -15.88 9.36 8.01
CA ASN A 187 -15.34 10.64 8.48
C ASN A 187 -14.77 11.48 7.32
N PHE A 188 -15.53 11.61 6.26
CA PHE A 188 -15.22 12.45 5.10
C PHE A 188 -16.49 13.11 4.56
N GLN A 189 -16.31 14.15 3.75
CA GLN A 189 -17.41 14.77 3.02
C GLN A 189 -17.23 14.47 1.55
N TYR A 190 -18.32 14.11 0.90
CA TYR A 190 -18.36 13.86 -0.54
C TYR A 190 -19.68 14.37 -1.11
N GLN A 191 -19.59 15.21 -2.13
CA GLN A 191 -20.74 15.70 -2.89
C GLN A 191 -20.39 15.67 -4.37
N HIS A 192 -21.22 15.03 -5.17
CA HIS A 192 -21.09 14.99 -6.62
C HIS A 192 -22.32 15.63 -7.27
N THR A 193 -22.13 16.67 -8.06
CA THR A 193 -23.18 17.38 -8.76
C THR A 193 -22.75 17.66 -10.20
N GLY A 194 -23.33 16.96 -11.15
CA GLY A 194 -22.97 17.03 -12.57
C GLY A 194 -21.48 16.71 -12.78
N ASN A 195 -20.70 17.68 -13.25
CA ASN A 195 -19.26 17.50 -13.49
C ASN A 195 -18.37 18.04 -12.36
N LYS A 196 -18.94 18.31 -11.18
CA LYS A 196 -18.22 18.88 -10.03
C LYS A 196 -18.26 17.91 -8.86
N VAL A 197 -17.09 17.72 -8.22
CA VAL A 197 -16.95 16.98 -6.97
C VAL A 197 -16.34 17.88 -5.91
N ILE A 198 -16.94 17.85 -4.74
CA ILE A 198 -16.36 18.41 -3.51
C ILE A 198 -16.05 17.23 -2.60
N VAL A 199 -14.78 17.10 -2.19
CA VAL A 199 -14.34 16.03 -1.30
C VAL A 199 -13.37 16.57 -0.27
N SER A 200 -13.59 16.21 0.99
CA SER A 200 -12.64 16.51 2.06
C SER A 200 -12.50 15.32 3.01
N PHE A 201 -11.28 15.05 3.43
CA PHE A 201 -10.97 13.99 4.38
C PHE A 201 -10.47 14.60 5.69
N LYS A 202 -10.89 14.02 6.79
CA LYS A 202 -10.33 14.37 8.08
C LYS A 202 -8.85 13.99 8.09
N LYS A 203 -7.99 14.96 8.38
CA LYS A 203 -6.55 14.71 8.50
C LYS A 203 -6.25 13.83 9.72
N TRP A 204 -5.32 12.90 9.56
CA TRP A 204 -4.82 12.13 10.67
C TRP A 204 -4.02 13.05 11.61
N LYS A 205 -4.19 12.83 12.91
CA LYS A 205 -3.39 13.56 13.92
C LYS A 205 -1.89 13.32 13.64
N ASN A 206 -1.10 14.38 13.63
CA ASN A 206 0.34 14.34 13.34
C ASN A 206 0.71 13.91 11.90
N ALA A 207 -0.22 13.94 10.93
CA ALA A 207 0.07 13.57 9.53
C ALA A 207 1.29 14.30 8.96
N SER A 208 1.45 15.59 9.25
CA SER A 208 2.61 16.37 8.78
C SER A 208 3.94 15.85 9.35
N GLU A 209 3.94 15.42 10.61
CA GLU A 209 5.14 14.87 11.26
C GLU A 209 5.46 13.47 10.71
N TYR A 210 4.46 12.62 10.51
CA TYR A 210 4.65 11.32 9.85
C TYR A 210 5.19 11.49 8.43
N LYS A 211 4.63 12.43 7.67
CA LYS A 211 5.11 12.73 6.32
C LYS A 211 6.58 13.14 6.35
N LYS A 212 6.95 14.07 7.22
CA LYS A 212 8.35 14.49 7.38
C LYS A 212 9.28 13.32 7.71
N ILE A 213 8.89 12.46 8.67
CA ILE A 213 9.68 11.29 9.04
C ILE A 213 9.89 10.34 7.86
N LEU A 214 8.83 10.12 7.04
CA LEU A 214 8.94 9.26 5.87
C LEU A 214 9.78 9.92 4.76
N ASP A 215 9.62 11.22 4.52
CA ASP A 215 10.45 11.98 3.58
C ASP A 215 11.93 11.93 3.98
N ASP A 216 12.25 12.12 5.27
CA ASP A 216 13.61 12.02 5.80
C ASP A 216 14.19 10.60 5.61
N TYR A 217 13.38 9.56 5.82
CA TYR A 217 13.76 8.16 5.60
C TYR A 217 14.04 7.88 4.11
N ILE A 218 13.18 8.35 3.22
CA ILE A 218 13.33 8.23 1.76
C ILE A 218 14.64 8.90 1.30
N ASN A 219 14.87 10.14 1.74
CA ASN A 219 16.08 10.89 1.38
C ASN A 219 17.36 10.22 1.94
N LYS A 220 17.36 9.80 3.21
CA LYS A 220 18.50 9.11 3.84
C LYS A 220 18.91 7.84 3.10
N ASN A 221 17.94 7.11 2.55
CA ASN A 221 18.18 5.87 1.83
C ASN A 221 18.38 6.05 0.31
N ASN A 222 18.43 7.29 -0.17
CA ASN A 222 18.54 7.63 -1.59
C ASN A 222 17.44 6.99 -2.44
N PHE A 223 16.24 6.86 -1.89
CA PHE A 223 15.09 6.41 -2.66
C PHE A 223 14.53 7.56 -3.52
N ASP A 224 14.01 7.21 -4.68
CA ASP A 224 13.35 8.17 -5.56
C ASP A 224 11.96 8.54 -5.01
N LYS A 225 11.85 9.77 -4.49
CA LYS A 225 10.60 10.28 -3.90
C LYS A 225 9.43 10.37 -4.88
N TYR A 226 9.70 10.44 -6.18
CA TYR A 226 8.66 10.49 -7.21
C TYR A 226 8.04 9.12 -7.50
N LYS A 227 8.65 8.05 -7.00
CA LYS A 227 8.11 6.69 -7.07
C LYS A 227 7.31 6.29 -5.83
N VAL A 228 7.34 7.10 -4.79
CA VAL A 228 6.60 6.95 -3.54
C VAL A 228 5.39 7.87 -3.53
#